data_d1b138e0a6b1aa10fc6232bb0e609d2b
#
_entry.id   d1b138e0a6b1aa10fc6232bb0e609d2b
#
_cell.length_a   1.000
_cell.length_b   1.000
_cell.length_c   1.000
_cell.angle_alpha   90.00
_cell.angle_beta   90.00
_cell.angle_gamma   90.00
#
_symmetry.space_group_name_H-M   'P 1'
#
loop_
_entity.id
_entity.type
_entity.pdbx_description
1 polymer ?
#
loop_
_entity_poly.entity_id
_entity_poly.type
_entity_poly.pdbx_seq_one_letter_code
_entity_poly.pdbx_strand_id
1 'polypeptide(L)'
;MKENLFEIIKDFSKEKGLDHEVVIKLVEESLIQAAQRKLPYHEIEGKIDEKTGKINLSHFKEVVELVEDSNNEISMEDVVEFDPDAGLGDEVEYEISEREFQRIAHSTRPIIFGSLKEAERQMVVKTFTDKIGEVLTGTVIRVEPNGRVAFSFQNKVEAYLFRREQIYGENFTFGDHVRVLLLDVNDNPHKDSQLTISRTHPGLLIKLFEMEVPEIFDGIVKIVNAAREPGRRAKISVYSTDEDVDPVGSCVGMRGSRVQTIVNDLNGEKIDIVRWSEDIDQYTCNALAPAEIDSLEIDEEANQIDVIVAPNQLSLAIGHKGQNVRLASKLIGYKINIVSNEEEELTIDEQLEKELAKTRGNGDASTDNSVEVTEENADNESEPNAANTENQEVVVSEVEEVSEVAEVTEVTEVAEVTEVTDVAEVSEVAEVAEVAEVEEVEEVTEVAEVSEEEDKTKAKVEA
;
A
#
# COMPACT_ATOMS: atom_id res chain seq x y z
N MET A 1 -12.08 32.30 28.12
CA MET A 1 -12.90 31.93 26.98
C MET A 1 -13.52 30.57 27.31
N LYS A 2 -14.83 30.52 27.58
CA LYS A 2 -15.56 29.25 27.67
C LYS A 2 -15.89 28.89 26.22
N GLU A 3 -15.00 28.15 25.56
CA GLU A 3 -15.34 27.52 24.29
C GLU A 3 -16.55 26.62 24.56
N ASN A 4 -17.66 26.89 23.87
CA ASN A 4 -18.87 26.12 24.03
C ASN A 4 -18.59 24.71 23.48
N LEU A 5 -18.60 23.70 24.33
CA LEU A 5 -18.33 22.30 23.94
C LEU A 5 -19.18 21.87 22.73
N PHE A 6 -20.41 22.37 22.68
CA PHE A 6 -21.34 22.11 21.58
C PHE A 6 -20.85 22.68 20.24
N GLU A 7 -20.24 23.87 20.22
CA GLU A 7 -19.65 24.44 19.02
C GLU A 7 -18.45 23.60 18.53
N ILE A 8 -17.62 23.14 19.48
CA ILE A 8 -16.48 22.24 19.16
C ILE A 8 -16.99 20.93 18.57
N ILE A 9 -18.02 20.31 19.16
CA ILE A 9 -18.66 19.08 18.66
C ILE A 9 -19.21 19.30 17.24
N LYS A 10 -19.91 20.41 17.03
CA LYS A 10 -20.51 20.76 15.74
C LYS A 10 -19.46 20.99 14.65
N ASP A 11 -18.39 21.70 14.97
CA ASP A 11 -17.29 21.94 14.03
C ASP A 11 -16.56 20.63 13.71
N PHE A 12 -16.30 19.78 14.71
CA PHE A 12 -15.73 18.46 14.52
C PHE A 12 -16.60 17.57 13.63
N SER A 13 -17.92 17.52 13.89
CA SER A 13 -18.88 16.74 13.09
C SER A 13 -18.84 17.14 11.63
N LYS A 14 -18.86 18.47 11.35
CA LYS A 14 -18.79 19.01 9.99
C LYS A 14 -17.45 18.73 9.32
N GLU A 15 -16.36 18.87 10.07
CA GLU A 15 -15.01 18.68 9.55
C GLU A 15 -14.76 17.23 9.13
N LYS A 16 -15.25 16.28 9.93
CA LYS A 16 -15.04 14.84 9.72
C LYS A 16 -16.20 14.15 8.99
N GLY A 17 -17.29 14.87 8.71
CA GLY A 17 -18.46 14.30 8.03
C GLY A 17 -19.22 13.29 8.89
N LEU A 18 -19.12 13.41 10.21
CA LEU A 18 -19.87 12.59 11.16
C LEU A 18 -21.27 13.17 11.39
N ASP A 19 -22.24 12.29 11.64
CA ASP A 19 -23.57 12.74 12.07
C ASP A 19 -23.47 13.39 13.45
N HIS A 20 -24.05 14.58 13.57
CA HIS A 20 -24.01 15.37 14.79
C HIS A 20 -24.62 14.64 15.99
N GLU A 21 -25.75 13.97 15.79
CA GLU A 21 -26.42 13.20 16.84
C GLU A 21 -25.57 12.04 17.36
N VAL A 22 -24.84 11.36 16.44
CA VAL A 22 -23.92 10.27 16.80
C VAL A 22 -22.76 10.79 17.65
N VAL A 23 -22.22 11.95 17.29
CA VAL A 23 -21.11 12.56 18.05
C VAL A 23 -21.56 13.03 19.43
N ILE A 24 -22.77 13.60 19.56
CA ILE A 24 -23.34 13.98 20.86
C ILE A 24 -23.48 12.76 21.76
N LYS A 25 -24.15 11.70 21.30
CA LYS A 25 -24.31 10.46 22.08
C LYS A 25 -22.98 9.89 22.55
N LEU A 26 -21.99 9.87 21.66
CA LEU A 26 -20.66 9.37 22.01
C LEU A 26 -19.97 10.21 23.07
N VAL A 27 -20.15 11.54 23.03
CA VAL A 27 -19.63 12.43 24.08
C VAL A 27 -20.37 12.23 25.40
N GLU A 28 -21.69 12.07 25.35
CA GLU A 28 -22.52 11.75 26.54
C GLU A 28 -22.08 10.44 27.18
N GLU A 29 -21.93 9.35 26.42
CA GLU A 29 -21.43 8.06 26.89
C GLU A 29 -20.01 8.17 27.50
N SER A 30 -19.14 8.96 26.85
CA SER A 30 -17.78 9.22 27.35
C SER A 30 -17.78 9.98 28.68
N LEU A 31 -18.71 10.91 28.86
CA LEU A 31 -18.89 11.65 30.11
C LEU A 31 -19.39 10.73 31.23
N ILE A 32 -20.40 9.90 30.94
CA ILE A 32 -20.92 8.89 31.87
C ILE A 32 -19.80 7.94 32.31
N GLN A 33 -19.05 7.40 31.37
CA GLN A 33 -17.92 6.49 31.67
C GLN A 33 -16.84 7.16 32.54
N ALA A 34 -16.54 8.45 32.27
CA ALA A 34 -15.59 9.20 33.10
C ALA A 34 -16.11 9.44 34.52
N ALA A 35 -17.42 9.72 34.65
CA ALA A 35 -18.09 9.91 35.93
C ALA A 35 -18.11 8.62 36.76
N GLN A 36 -18.52 7.49 36.17
CA GLN A 36 -18.55 6.17 36.81
C GLN A 36 -17.18 5.73 37.35
N ARG A 37 -16.09 6.07 36.65
CA ARG A 37 -14.72 5.75 37.12
C ARG A 37 -14.26 6.58 38.34
N LYS A 38 -14.86 7.72 38.58
CA LYS A 38 -14.37 8.70 39.59
C LYS A 38 -15.34 8.98 40.73
N LEU A 39 -16.60 8.72 40.52
CA LEU A 39 -17.65 8.95 41.51
C LEU A 39 -18.15 7.62 42.05
N PRO A 40 -18.58 7.58 43.30
CA PRO A 40 -19.05 6.36 43.97
C PRO A 40 -20.52 6.03 43.67
N TYR A 41 -21.06 6.49 42.57
CA TYR A 41 -22.46 6.29 42.16
C TYR A 41 -22.60 5.12 41.21
N HIS A 42 -23.62 4.28 41.39
CA HIS A 42 -23.89 3.12 40.56
C HIS A 42 -24.50 3.50 39.21
N GLU A 43 -25.54 4.32 39.24
CA GLU A 43 -26.20 4.79 38.06
C GLU A 43 -25.95 6.28 37.86
N ILE A 44 -25.45 6.64 36.66
CA ILE A 44 -25.17 8.02 36.25
C ILE A 44 -25.74 8.20 34.84
N GLU A 45 -26.54 9.22 34.68
CA GLU A 45 -26.94 9.71 33.37
C GLU A 45 -26.25 11.04 33.03
N GLY A 46 -26.00 11.23 31.72
CA GLY A 46 -25.41 12.45 31.22
C GLY A 46 -26.11 12.91 29.96
N LYS A 47 -26.54 14.16 29.92
CA LYS A 47 -27.16 14.77 28.73
C LYS A 47 -26.55 16.13 28.43
N ILE A 48 -26.36 16.38 27.13
CA ILE A 48 -25.87 17.66 26.60
C ILE A 48 -27.08 18.43 26.06
N ASP A 49 -27.35 19.60 26.62
CA ASP A 49 -28.37 20.48 26.07
C ASP A 49 -27.89 21.12 24.75
N GLU A 50 -28.49 20.73 23.66
CA GLU A 50 -28.15 21.19 22.31
C GLU A 50 -28.26 22.71 22.12
N LYS A 51 -29.10 23.39 22.93
CA LYS A 51 -29.33 24.84 22.81
C LYS A 51 -28.32 25.66 23.59
N THR A 52 -27.96 25.16 24.78
CA THR A 52 -27.08 25.90 25.70
C THR A 52 -25.66 25.37 25.73
N GLY A 53 -25.45 24.15 25.23
CA GLY A 53 -24.20 23.41 25.33
C GLY A 53 -23.82 23.05 26.78
N LYS A 54 -24.79 23.10 27.70
CA LYS A 54 -24.58 22.76 29.11
C LYS A 54 -24.62 21.23 29.27
N ILE A 55 -23.64 20.72 29.99
CA ILE A 55 -23.60 19.30 30.38
C ILE A 55 -24.39 19.20 31.70
N ASN A 56 -25.40 18.36 31.68
CA ASN A 56 -26.13 17.98 32.89
C ASN A 56 -25.74 16.51 33.18
N LEU A 57 -25.23 16.28 34.37
CA LEU A 57 -24.93 14.93 34.88
C LEU A 57 -25.81 14.74 36.11
N SER A 58 -26.48 13.59 36.16
CA SER A 58 -27.33 13.19 37.28
C SER A 58 -26.96 11.77 37.70
N HIS A 59 -27.21 11.45 38.99
CA HIS A 59 -27.12 10.11 39.52
C HIS A 59 -28.45 9.74 40.20
N PHE A 60 -28.73 8.46 40.30
CA PHE A 60 -29.97 7.96 40.86
C PHE A 60 -29.69 7.34 42.21
N LYS A 61 -30.66 7.53 43.15
CA LYS A 61 -30.69 6.90 44.46
C LYS A 61 -31.97 6.12 44.61
N GLU A 62 -31.81 4.85 45.05
CA GLU A 62 -32.96 3.99 45.37
C GLU A 62 -33.55 4.36 46.73
N VAL A 63 -34.87 4.45 46.81
CA VAL A 63 -35.59 4.71 48.03
C VAL A 63 -35.71 3.44 48.88
N VAL A 64 -35.09 3.42 50.05
CA VAL A 64 -35.05 2.28 50.95
C VAL A 64 -35.58 2.63 52.35
N GLU A 65 -35.99 1.60 53.12
CA GLU A 65 -36.40 1.83 54.51
C GLU A 65 -35.19 2.09 55.44
N LEU A 66 -34.05 1.42 55.15
CA LEU A 66 -32.81 1.56 55.92
C LEU A 66 -31.66 1.78 54.94
N VAL A 67 -30.97 2.91 55.03
CA VAL A 67 -29.85 3.29 54.18
C VAL A 67 -28.59 2.54 54.60
N GLU A 68 -28.08 1.68 53.73
CA GLU A 68 -26.78 1.01 53.91
C GLU A 68 -25.66 1.77 53.16
N ASP A 69 -25.94 2.25 51.96
CA ASP A 69 -25.03 3.10 51.16
C ASP A 69 -25.63 4.50 50.86
N SER A 70 -25.16 5.46 51.60
CA SER A 70 -25.63 6.87 51.48
C SER A 70 -25.35 7.52 50.10
N ASN A 71 -24.48 6.89 49.26
CA ASN A 71 -24.23 7.40 47.90
C ASN A 71 -25.31 6.97 46.90
N ASN A 72 -25.83 5.75 47.05
CA ASN A 72 -26.75 5.13 46.10
C ASN A 72 -28.17 4.93 46.66
N GLU A 73 -28.36 5.13 47.96
CA GLU A 73 -29.63 4.92 48.66
C GLU A 73 -30.10 6.20 49.38
N ILE A 74 -31.40 6.35 49.55
CA ILE A 74 -31.99 7.42 50.30
C ILE A 74 -33.17 6.89 51.15
N SER A 75 -33.33 7.43 52.37
CA SER A 75 -34.44 7.02 53.21
C SER A 75 -35.79 7.59 52.73
N MET A 76 -36.86 6.84 53.02
CA MET A 76 -38.23 7.30 52.71
C MET A 76 -38.57 8.64 53.38
N GLU A 77 -38.00 8.89 54.60
CA GLU A 77 -38.23 10.13 55.33
C GLU A 77 -37.60 11.36 54.63
N ASP A 78 -36.41 11.18 54.03
CA ASP A 78 -35.66 12.24 53.36
C ASP A 78 -36.23 12.52 51.93
N VAL A 79 -36.75 11.48 51.25
CA VAL A 79 -37.33 11.63 49.91
C VAL A 79 -38.61 12.43 49.90
N VAL A 80 -39.48 12.28 50.91
CA VAL A 80 -40.78 12.99 51.00
C VAL A 80 -40.61 14.53 51.02
N GLU A 81 -39.42 15.02 51.42
CA GLU A 81 -39.12 16.47 51.31
C GLU A 81 -38.92 16.96 49.88
N PHE A 82 -38.49 16.09 48.95
CA PHE A 82 -38.17 16.41 47.55
C PHE A 82 -39.23 15.91 46.56
N ASP A 83 -39.70 14.66 46.76
CA ASP A 83 -40.72 14.02 45.94
C ASP A 83 -41.74 13.28 46.86
N PRO A 84 -42.88 13.93 47.16
CA PRO A 84 -43.92 13.35 48.03
C PRO A 84 -44.61 12.12 47.46
N ASP A 85 -44.49 11.87 46.16
CA ASP A 85 -45.14 10.74 45.46
C ASP A 85 -44.21 9.51 45.34
N ALA A 86 -42.96 9.62 45.73
CA ALA A 86 -41.98 8.52 45.65
C ALA A 86 -42.28 7.39 46.67
N GLY A 87 -42.22 6.14 46.19
CA GLY A 87 -42.44 4.94 46.97
C GLY A 87 -41.14 4.17 47.26
N LEU A 88 -41.22 3.16 48.11
CA LEU A 88 -40.08 2.24 48.34
C LEU A 88 -39.71 1.48 47.05
N GLY A 89 -38.41 1.54 46.73
CA GLY A 89 -37.87 0.95 45.51
C GLY A 89 -37.93 1.84 44.26
N ASP A 90 -38.43 3.09 44.40
CA ASP A 90 -38.34 4.04 43.32
C ASP A 90 -36.96 4.70 43.25
N GLU A 91 -36.54 5.07 42.05
CA GLU A 91 -35.28 5.78 41.78
C GLU A 91 -35.51 7.29 41.71
N VAL A 92 -34.76 8.05 42.47
CA VAL A 92 -34.86 9.54 42.49
C VAL A 92 -33.58 10.13 41.92
N GLU A 93 -33.78 11.08 40.98
CA GLU A 93 -32.68 11.74 40.25
C GLU A 93 -32.09 12.89 41.10
N TYR A 94 -30.74 12.88 41.20
CA TYR A 94 -29.99 13.96 41.85
C TYR A 94 -28.95 14.54 40.87
N GLU A 95 -28.94 15.88 40.75
CA GLU A 95 -27.91 16.55 39.97
C GLU A 95 -26.52 16.38 40.63
N ILE A 96 -25.50 16.02 39.84
CA ILE A 96 -24.11 15.95 40.29
C ILE A 96 -23.63 17.38 40.58
N SER A 97 -23.07 17.60 41.77
CA SER A 97 -22.60 18.90 42.21
C SER A 97 -21.46 19.45 41.32
N GLU A 98 -21.37 20.79 41.21
CA GLU A 98 -20.29 21.42 40.41
C GLU A 98 -18.88 21.05 40.89
N ARG A 99 -18.70 20.75 42.18
CA ARG A 99 -17.43 20.29 42.74
C ARG A 99 -17.07 18.87 42.27
N GLU A 100 -18.05 18.00 42.17
CA GLU A 100 -17.86 16.64 41.64
C GLU A 100 -17.62 16.67 40.13
N PHE A 101 -18.37 17.51 39.43
CA PHE A 101 -18.15 17.75 38.01
C PHE A 101 -16.71 18.23 37.73
N GLN A 102 -16.16 19.15 38.51
CA GLN A 102 -14.77 19.60 38.38
C GLN A 102 -13.76 18.49 38.62
N ARG A 103 -14.03 17.50 39.50
CA ARG A 103 -13.16 16.36 39.76
C ARG A 103 -13.06 15.44 38.54
N ILE A 104 -14.12 15.29 37.77
CA ILE A 104 -14.15 14.45 36.57
C ILE A 104 -13.68 15.19 35.33
N ALA A 105 -13.84 16.51 35.25
CA ALA A 105 -13.57 17.33 34.07
C ALA A 105 -12.17 17.14 33.49
N HIS A 106 -11.14 16.98 34.33
CA HIS A 106 -9.77 16.71 33.87
C HIS A 106 -9.58 15.34 33.24
N SER A 107 -10.30 14.31 33.73
CA SER A 107 -10.23 12.95 33.21
C SER A 107 -11.14 12.71 32.01
N THR A 108 -12.13 13.55 31.80
CA THR A 108 -13.12 13.44 30.71
C THR A 108 -12.52 13.76 29.36
N ARG A 109 -11.69 14.80 29.28
CA ARG A 109 -11.12 15.27 28.02
C ARG A 109 -10.43 14.17 27.20
N PRO A 110 -9.46 13.39 27.75
CA PRO A 110 -8.81 12.31 27.00
C PRO A 110 -9.79 11.19 26.61
N ILE A 111 -10.82 10.92 27.42
CA ILE A 111 -11.83 9.91 27.11
C ILE A 111 -12.68 10.37 25.92
N ILE A 112 -13.19 11.61 25.93
CA ILE A 112 -13.94 12.19 24.81
C ILE A 112 -13.11 12.16 23.53
N PHE A 113 -11.85 12.61 23.56
CA PHE A 113 -10.98 12.58 22.39
C PHE A 113 -10.73 11.16 21.90
N GLY A 114 -10.59 10.19 22.81
CA GLY A 114 -10.45 8.77 22.47
C GLY A 114 -11.69 8.26 21.73
N SER A 115 -12.87 8.52 22.26
CA SER A 115 -14.15 8.09 21.66
C SER A 115 -14.44 8.78 20.33
N LEU A 116 -14.14 10.08 20.20
CA LEU A 116 -14.27 10.81 18.94
C LEU A 116 -13.31 10.24 17.86
N LYS A 117 -12.08 9.92 18.24
CA LYS A 117 -11.12 9.28 17.33
C LYS A 117 -11.58 7.88 16.90
N GLU A 118 -12.20 7.15 17.81
CA GLU A 118 -12.78 5.84 17.52
C GLU A 118 -13.94 5.94 16.53
N ALA A 119 -14.87 6.90 16.75
CA ALA A 119 -15.98 7.13 15.82
C ALA A 119 -15.50 7.57 14.43
N GLU A 120 -14.50 8.46 14.37
CA GLU A 120 -13.86 8.83 13.11
C GLU A 120 -13.30 7.60 12.42
N ARG A 121 -12.63 6.72 13.17
CA ARG A 121 -12.04 5.48 12.64
C ARG A 121 -13.10 4.54 12.06
N GLN A 122 -14.18 4.31 12.78
CA GLN A 122 -15.29 3.45 12.32
C GLN A 122 -15.97 4.04 11.08
N MET A 123 -16.14 5.37 11.03
CA MET A 123 -16.68 6.04 9.87
C MET A 123 -15.79 5.86 8.63
N VAL A 124 -14.47 5.99 8.80
CA VAL A 124 -13.50 5.74 7.72
C VAL A 124 -13.62 4.31 7.21
N VAL A 125 -13.60 3.32 8.11
CA VAL A 125 -13.79 1.92 7.74
C VAL A 125 -15.08 1.72 6.96
N LYS A 126 -16.20 2.19 7.48
CA LYS A 126 -17.52 2.06 6.81
C LYS A 126 -17.55 2.73 5.44
N THR A 127 -16.87 3.88 5.27
CA THR A 127 -16.91 4.67 4.02
C THR A 127 -16.01 4.10 2.94
N PHE A 128 -14.88 3.49 3.33
CA PHE A 128 -13.83 3.07 2.40
C PHE A 128 -13.73 1.57 2.18
N THR A 129 -14.36 0.72 3.01
CA THR A 129 -14.32 -0.75 2.83
C THR A 129 -14.87 -1.16 1.48
N ASP A 130 -15.99 -0.59 1.04
CA ASP A 130 -16.59 -0.90 -0.26
C ASP A 130 -15.79 -0.38 -1.46
N LYS A 131 -14.76 0.46 -1.19
CA LYS A 131 -13.88 1.04 -2.20
C LYS A 131 -12.52 0.36 -2.28
N ILE A 132 -12.31 -0.73 -1.56
CA ILE A 132 -11.07 -1.51 -1.67
C ILE A 132 -10.93 -2.01 -3.10
N GLY A 133 -9.74 -1.82 -3.68
CA GLY A 133 -9.47 -2.11 -5.09
C GLY A 133 -9.87 -1.00 -6.07
N GLU A 134 -10.44 0.12 -5.60
CA GLU A 134 -10.79 1.27 -6.45
C GLU A 134 -9.70 2.36 -6.42
N VAL A 135 -9.74 3.20 -7.46
CA VAL A 135 -8.86 4.36 -7.57
C VAL A 135 -9.46 5.54 -6.81
N LEU A 136 -8.71 6.07 -5.87
CA LEU A 136 -9.04 7.29 -5.16
C LEU A 136 -8.18 8.45 -5.65
N THR A 137 -8.78 9.63 -5.78
CA THR A 137 -8.04 10.88 -6.01
C THR A 137 -7.79 11.55 -4.67
N GLY A 138 -6.53 11.66 -4.27
CA GLY A 138 -6.10 12.34 -3.07
C GLY A 138 -5.37 13.64 -3.38
N THR A 139 -5.44 14.59 -2.45
CA THR A 139 -4.68 15.85 -2.52
C THR A 139 -3.47 15.75 -1.60
N VAL A 140 -2.29 16.08 -2.10
CA VAL A 140 -1.06 16.09 -1.31
C VAL A 140 -1.11 17.21 -0.26
N ILE A 141 -0.99 16.84 1.02
CA ILE A 141 -0.98 17.79 2.14
C ILE A 141 0.44 18.15 2.55
N ARG A 142 1.33 17.16 2.59
CA ARG A 142 2.74 17.35 2.96
C ARG A 142 3.61 16.22 2.47
N VAL A 143 4.87 16.52 2.24
CA VAL A 143 5.92 15.54 1.98
C VAL A 143 6.83 15.53 3.21
N GLU A 144 7.00 14.36 3.82
CA GLU A 144 7.82 14.20 5.02
C GLU A 144 9.31 13.99 4.67
N PRO A 145 10.23 14.33 5.57
CA PRO A 145 11.67 14.16 5.33
C PRO A 145 12.09 12.70 5.08
N ASN A 146 11.33 11.74 5.62
CA ASN A 146 11.54 10.30 5.40
C ASN A 146 11.06 9.83 4.02
N GLY A 147 10.50 10.72 3.20
CA GLY A 147 9.97 10.46 1.86
C GLY A 147 8.55 9.90 1.83
N ARG A 148 7.83 9.85 2.98
CA ARG A 148 6.39 9.57 2.98
C ARG A 148 5.64 10.80 2.48
N VAL A 149 4.56 10.58 1.75
CA VAL A 149 3.67 11.64 1.28
C VAL A 149 2.31 11.48 1.93
N ALA A 150 1.86 12.53 2.61
CA ALA A 150 0.54 12.56 3.23
C ALA A 150 -0.49 13.09 2.23
N PHE A 151 -1.57 12.35 2.07
CA PHE A 151 -2.71 12.67 1.22
C PHE A 151 -3.95 12.96 2.06
N SER A 152 -4.77 13.88 1.59
CA SER A 152 -6.13 14.08 2.08
C SER A 152 -7.13 13.57 1.06
N PHE A 153 -8.07 12.76 1.52
CA PHE A 153 -9.19 12.25 0.75
C PHE A 153 -10.50 12.91 1.18
N GLN A 154 -11.64 12.38 0.72
CA GLN A 154 -12.96 12.84 1.15
C GLN A 154 -13.06 12.86 2.68
N ASN A 155 -13.81 13.82 3.22
CA ASN A 155 -14.02 14.03 4.66
C ASN A 155 -12.72 14.28 5.45
N LYS A 156 -11.69 14.83 4.78
CA LYS A 156 -10.36 15.10 5.36
C LYS A 156 -9.69 13.87 5.98
N VAL A 157 -9.98 12.69 5.44
CA VAL A 157 -9.30 11.46 5.85
C VAL A 157 -7.87 11.50 5.33
N GLU A 158 -6.91 11.36 6.23
CA GLU A 158 -5.49 11.35 5.88
C GLU A 158 -4.98 9.93 5.67
N ALA A 159 -4.16 9.75 4.63
CA ALA A 159 -3.40 8.52 4.42
C ALA A 159 -1.98 8.80 3.95
N TYR A 160 -1.08 7.85 4.21
CA TYR A 160 0.32 7.96 3.83
C TYR A 160 0.67 7.05 2.67
N LEU A 161 1.23 7.64 1.61
CA LEU A 161 1.89 6.90 0.54
C LEU A 161 3.35 6.67 0.93
N PHE A 162 3.68 5.45 1.31
CA PHE A 162 5.04 5.07 1.69
C PHE A 162 5.96 5.05 0.47
N ARG A 163 7.26 5.31 0.67
CA ARG A 163 8.23 5.39 -0.43
C ARG A 163 8.28 4.14 -1.31
N ARG A 164 8.07 2.94 -0.75
CA ARG A 164 8.00 1.68 -1.50
C ARG A 164 6.78 1.58 -2.42
N GLU A 165 5.71 2.35 -2.12
CA GLU A 165 4.46 2.39 -2.87
C GLU A 165 4.41 3.58 -3.86
N GLN A 166 5.49 4.38 -3.95
CA GLN A 166 5.63 5.49 -4.89
C GLN A 166 6.31 5.01 -6.17
N ILE A 167 5.93 5.59 -7.30
CA ILE A 167 6.61 5.37 -8.58
C ILE A 167 7.99 6.04 -8.53
N TYR A 168 9.00 5.36 -9.02
CA TYR A 168 10.35 5.90 -9.06
C TYR A 168 10.43 7.17 -9.92
N GLY A 169 11.00 8.23 -9.35
CA GLY A 169 11.15 9.52 -10.05
C GLY A 169 9.93 10.43 -10.00
N GLU A 170 8.85 10.04 -9.31
CA GLU A 170 7.73 10.94 -9.02
C GLU A 170 8.12 11.98 -7.99
N ASN A 171 7.71 13.23 -8.25
CA ASN A 171 7.84 14.33 -7.31
C ASN A 171 6.45 14.84 -6.94
N PHE A 172 6.21 15.01 -5.66
CA PHE A 172 4.94 15.47 -5.13
C PHE A 172 5.11 16.87 -4.54
N THR A 173 4.18 17.76 -4.86
CA THR A 173 4.12 19.10 -4.29
C THR A 173 2.81 19.31 -3.54
N PHE A 174 2.80 20.24 -2.59
CA PHE A 174 1.59 20.58 -1.85
C PHE A 174 0.47 21.00 -2.81
N GLY A 175 -0.70 20.40 -2.66
CA GLY A 175 -1.88 20.69 -3.47
C GLY A 175 -2.04 19.84 -4.73
N ASP A 176 -1.07 18.99 -5.06
CA ASP A 176 -1.20 18.07 -6.20
C ASP A 176 -2.36 17.09 -6.00
N HIS A 177 -3.14 16.88 -7.07
CA HIS A 177 -4.18 15.85 -7.11
C HIS A 177 -3.63 14.60 -7.78
N VAL A 178 -3.54 13.51 -7.02
CA VAL A 178 -2.91 12.27 -7.47
C VAL A 178 -3.86 11.10 -7.29
N ARG A 179 -3.94 10.25 -8.31
CA ARG A 179 -4.71 9.00 -8.28
C ARG A 179 -3.89 7.91 -7.62
N VAL A 180 -4.49 7.20 -6.68
CA VAL A 180 -3.88 6.09 -5.95
C VAL A 180 -4.87 4.93 -5.86
N LEU A 181 -4.36 3.70 -5.82
CA LEU A 181 -5.18 2.53 -5.56
C LEU A 181 -5.33 2.33 -4.05
N LEU A 182 -6.56 2.13 -3.59
CA LEU A 182 -6.83 1.70 -2.23
C LEU A 182 -6.64 0.18 -2.13
N LEU A 183 -5.63 -0.26 -1.39
CA LEU A 183 -5.32 -1.68 -1.22
C LEU A 183 -6.09 -2.31 -0.06
N ASP A 184 -6.18 -1.59 1.06
CA ASP A 184 -6.73 -2.12 2.29
C ASP A 184 -7.20 -1.00 3.22
N VAL A 185 -8.16 -1.31 4.08
CA VAL A 185 -8.67 -0.42 5.12
C VAL A 185 -8.45 -1.08 6.48
N ASN A 186 -7.61 -0.49 7.28
CA ASN A 186 -7.22 -1.03 8.58
C ASN A 186 -8.06 -0.44 9.71
N ASP A 187 -8.57 -1.32 10.55
CA ASP A 187 -9.26 -0.95 11.79
C ASP A 187 -8.35 -0.91 13.03
N ASN A 188 -7.05 -1.10 12.87
CA ASN A 188 -6.11 -1.13 13.98
C ASN A 188 -5.75 0.28 14.47
N PRO A 189 -6.03 0.63 15.77
CA PRO A 189 -5.76 1.95 16.33
C PRO A 189 -4.27 2.30 16.44
N HIS A 190 -3.38 1.31 16.33
CA HIS A 190 -1.92 1.49 16.45
C HIS A 190 -1.22 1.76 15.12
N LYS A 191 -1.94 1.70 13.98
CA LYS A 191 -1.37 2.06 12.69
C LYS A 191 -1.43 3.56 12.43
N ASP A 192 -0.38 4.10 11.82
CA ASP A 192 -0.28 5.53 11.44
C ASP A 192 -1.33 5.96 10.42
N SER A 193 -1.84 5.03 9.62
CA SER A 193 -2.84 5.28 8.58
C SER A 193 -3.84 4.13 8.52
N GLN A 194 -5.12 4.47 8.44
CA GLN A 194 -6.19 3.49 8.25
C GLN A 194 -6.25 3.00 6.80
N LEU A 195 -5.97 3.88 5.84
CA LEU A 195 -5.99 3.54 4.42
C LEU A 195 -4.59 3.13 3.99
N THR A 196 -4.49 1.96 3.37
CA THR A 196 -3.28 1.49 2.69
C THR A 196 -3.43 1.80 1.20
N ILE A 197 -2.60 2.72 0.71
CA ILE A 197 -2.65 3.20 -0.67
C ILE A 197 -1.36 2.88 -1.42
N SER A 198 -1.48 2.65 -2.73
CA SER A 198 -0.34 2.31 -3.59
C SER A 198 -0.43 2.96 -4.96
N ARG A 199 0.72 3.33 -5.52
CA ARG A 199 0.90 3.71 -6.93
C ARG A 199 1.73 2.67 -7.71
N THR A 200 2.26 1.67 -7.03
CA THR A 200 3.10 0.63 -7.64
C THR A 200 2.33 -0.63 -8.00
N HIS A 201 1.18 -0.88 -7.38
CA HIS A 201 0.40 -2.09 -7.56
C HIS A 201 -0.15 -2.21 -9.01
N PRO A 202 -0.11 -3.40 -9.64
CA PRO A 202 -0.66 -3.61 -10.99
C PRO A 202 -2.14 -3.25 -11.13
N GLY A 203 -2.93 -3.44 -10.07
CA GLY A 203 -4.34 -3.07 -10.02
C GLY A 203 -4.61 -1.60 -10.33
N LEU A 204 -3.68 -0.68 -10.00
CA LEU A 204 -3.82 0.73 -10.40
C LEU A 204 -3.87 0.87 -11.91
N LEU A 205 -2.98 0.20 -12.63
CA LEU A 205 -2.95 0.22 -14.09
C LEU A 205 -4.26 -0.31 -14.69
N ILE A 206 -4.77 -1.45 -14.16
CA ILE A 206 -6.03 -2.05 -14.60
C ILE A 206 -7.18 -1.07 -14.43
N LYS A 207 -7.31 -0.47 -13.25
CA LYS A 207 -8.38 0.49 -12.95
C LYS A 207 -8.27 1.78 -13.75
N LEU A 208 -7.07 2.25 -14.07
CA LEU A 208 -6.88 3.39 -14.96
C LEU A 208 -7.37 3.09 -16.38
N PHE A 209 -7.15 1.88 -16.89
CA PHE A 209 -7.71 1.43 -18.16
C PHE A 209 -9.23 1.32 -18.13
N GLU A 210 -9.81 0.77 -17.05
CA GLU A 210 -11.27 0.71 -16.84
C GLU A 210 -11.92 2.11 -16.88
N MET A 211 -11.24 3.11 -16.35
CA MET A 211 -11.73 4.51 -16.35
C MET A 211 -11.57 5.21 -17.70
N GLU A 212 -10.52 4.91 -18.46
CA GLU A 212 -10.19 5.63 -19.71
C GLU A 212 -10.78 4.96 -20.96
N VAL A 213 -11.06 3.65 -20.91
CA VAL A 213 -11.50 2.85 -22.06
C VAL A 213 -12.96 2.40 -21.86
N PRO A 214 -13.93 3.03 -22.57
CA PRO A 214 -15.34 2.68 -22.43
C PRO A 214 -15.64 1.21 -22.72
N GLU A 215 -14.96 0.61 -23.71
CA GLU A 215 -15.15 -0.80 -24.08
C GLU A 215 -14.73 -1.77 -22.97
N ILE A 216 -13.81 -1.35 -22.07
CA ILE A 216 -13.45 -2.10 -20.86
C ILE A 216 -14.51 -1.88 -19.77
N PHE A 217 -14.97 -0.65 -19.58
CA PHE A 217 -16.01 -0.31 -18.61
C PHE A 217 -17.32 -1.06 -18.93
N ASP A 218 -17.69 -1.17 -20.21
CA ASP A 218 -18.87 -1.89 -20.68
C ASP A 218 -18.68 -3.42 -20.67
N GLY A 219 -17.48 -3.93 -20.37
CA GLY A 219 -17.14 -5.34 -20.28
C GLY A 219 -17.00 -6.07 -21.62
N ILE A 220 -16.97 -5.33 -22.74
CA ILE A 220 -16.74 -5.87 -24.09
C ILE A 220 -15.26 -6.30 -24.21
N VAL A 221 -14.34 -5.42 -23.83
CA VAL A 221 -12.92 -5.73 -23.72
C VAL A 221 -12.59 -6.06 -22.27
N LYS A 222 -11.82 -7.12 -22.06
CA LYS A 222 -11.40 -7.55 -20.71
C LYS A 222 -9.89 -7.58 -20.59
N ILE A 223 -9.37 -7.11 -19.46
CA ILE A 223 -7.98 -7.27 -19.07
C ILE A 223 -7.83 -8.58 -18.33
N VAL A 224 -7.00 -9.48 -18.85
CA VAL A 224 -6.74 -10.80 -18.24
C VAL A 224 -5.69 -10.67 -17.14
N ASN A 225 -4.59 -9.99 -17.44
CA ASN A 225 -3.47 -9.85 -16.51
C ASN A 225 -2.69 -8.56 -16.78
N ALA A 226 -1.93 -8.12 -15.78
CA ALA A 226 -1.05 -6.95 -15.87
C ALA A 226 0.28 -7.24 -15.16
N ALA A 227 1.38 -7.05 -15.87
CA ALA A 227 2.73 -7.12 -15.32
C ALA A 227 3.37 -5.73 -15.37
N ARG A 228 3.95 -5.28 -14.25
CA ARG A 228 4.39 -3.90 -14.11
C ARG A 228 5.75 -3.77 -13.44
N GLU A 229 6.57 -2.89 -13.96
CA GLU A 229 7.74 -2.30 -13.31
C GLU A 229 7.49 -0.80 -13.16
N PRO A 230 7.01 -0.35 -11.99
CA PRO A 230 6.50 1.01 -11.78
C PRO A 230 7.47 2.10 -12.23
N GLY A 231 6.96 3.07 -13.01
CA GLY A 231 7.73 4.18 -13.56
C GLY A 231 8.68 3.84 -14.70
N ARG A 232 8.67 2.60 -15.17
CA ARG A 232 9.53 2.14 -16.28
C ARG A 232 8.72 1.57 -17.43
N ARG A 233 8.16 0.40 -17.25
CA ARG A 233 7.39 -0.29 -18.28
C ARG A 233 6.37 -1.23 -17.68
N ALA A 234 5.23 -1.38 -18.35
CA ALA A 234 4.20 -2.34 -18.01
C ALA A 234 3.73 -3.10 -19.26
N LYS A 235 3.18 -4.28 -19.07
CA LYS A 235 2.45 -5.03 -20.08
C LYS A 235 1.07 -5.38 -19.53
N ILE A 236 0.03 -5.23 -20.36
CA ILE A 236 -1.33 -5.71 -20.08
C ILE A 236 -1.74 -6.66 -21.16
N SER A 237 -2.45 -7.73 -20.80
CA SER A 237 -3.07 -8.64 -21.76
C SER A 237 -4.56 -8.40 -21.82
N VAL A 238 -5.09 -8.26 -23.03
CA VAL A 238 -6.49 -7.92 -23.30
C VAL A 238 -7.10 -8.85 -24.33
N TYR A 239 -8.38 -9.15 -24.17
CA TYR A 239 -9.17 -9.82 -25.19
C TYR A 239 -10.56 -9.18 -25.30
N SER A 240 -11.22 -9.40 -26.42
CA SER A 240 -12.62 -8.97 -26.63
C SER A 240 -13.56 -10.15 -26.58
N THR A 241 -14.73 -9.95 -26.00
CA THR A 241 -15.84 -10.90 -26.05
C THR A 241 -16.64 -10.77 -27.35
N ASP A 242 -16.44 -9.67 -28.08
CA ASP A 242 -17.05 -9.36 -29.37
C ASP A 242 -15.98 -9.46 -30.46
N GLU A 243 -16.20 -10.30 -31.48
CA GLU A 243 -15.25 -10.53 -32.58
C GLU A 243 -15.05 -9.27 -33.46
N ASP A 244 -16.04 -8.38 -33.50
CA ASP A 244 -15.98 -7.14 -34.30
C ASP A 244 -15.17 -6.03 -33.59
N VAL A 245 -14.81 -6.21 -32.33
CA VAL A 245 -14.07 -5.21 -31.53
C VAL A 245 -12.61 -5.61 -31.34
N ASP A 246 -11.68 -4.81 -31.90
CA ASP A 246 -10.25 -5.01 -31.66
C ASP A 246 -9.87 -4.55 -30.23
N PRO A 247 -9.47 -5.47 -29.32
CA PRO A 247 -9.19 -5.14 -27.94
C PRO A 247 -7.94 -4.25 -27.79
N VAL A 248 -6.94 -4.43 -28.65
CA VAL A 248 -5.70 -3.64 -28.60
C VAL A 248 -5.97 -2.22 -29.10
N GLY A 249 -6.67 -2.10 -30.23
CA GLY A 249 -7.04 -0.80 -30.81
C GLY A 249 -7.91 0.04 -29.86
N SER A 250 -8.87 -0.58 -29.17
CA SER A 250 -9.73 0.08 -28.17
C SER A 250 -8.92 0.66 -27.01
N CYS A 251 -7.96 -0.09 -26.50
CA CYS A 251 -7.09 0.36 -25.41
C CYS A 251 -6.10 1.45 -25.85
N VAL A 252 -5.56 1.37 -27.06
CA VAL A 252 -4.64 2.38 -27.61
C VAL A 252 -5.37 3.70 -27.87
N GLY A 253 -6.58 3.60 -28.45
CA GLY A 253 -7.36 4.76 -28.86
C GLY A 253 -6.82 5.46 -30.09
N MET A 254 -7.53 6.51 -30.54
CA MET A 254 -7.12 7.26 -31.74
C MET A 254 -5.73 7.87 -31.57
N ARG A 255 -4.77 7.46 -32.42
CA ARG A 255 -3.37 7.91 -32.39
C ARG A 255 -2.70 7.74 -31.00
N GLY A 256 -3.14 6.78 -30.21
CA GLY A 256 -2.58 6.51 -28.90
C GLY A 256 -3.09 7.43 -27.78
N SER A 257 -4.17 8.19 -28.00
CA SER A 257 -4.63 9.20 -27.03
C SER A 257 -4.98 8.59 -25.67
N ARG A 258 -5.69 7.45 -25.64
CA ARG A 258 -6.12 6.80 -24.38
C ARG A 258 -4.92 6.27 -23.58
N VAL A 259 -4.06 5.49 -24.23
CA VAL A 259 -2.86 4.97 -23.54
C VAL A 259 -1.92 6.10 -23.10
N GLN A 260 -1.83 7.20 -23.86
CA GLN A 260 -0.98 8.34 -23.50
C GLN A 260 -1.47 9.07 -22.25
N THR A 261 -2.78 9.17 -22.04
CA THR A 261 -3.36 9.71 -20.80
C THR A 261 -2.90 8.90 -19.58
N ILE A 262 -2.96 7.57 -19.69
CA ILE A 262 -2.52 6.67 -18.61
C ILE A 262 -0.99 6.73 -18.40
N VAL A 263 -0.22 6.78 -19.49
CA VAL A 263 1.25 6.95 -19.44
C VAL A 263 1.62 8.24 -18.68
N ASN A 264 0.92 9.35 -18.96
CA ASN A 264 1.16 10.62 -18.29
C ASN A 264 0.80 10.57 -16.80
N ASP A 265 -0.30 9.89 -16.44
CA ASP A 265 -0.69 9.71 -15.04
C ASP A 265 0.31 8.84 -14.25
N LEU A 266 0.98 7.91 -14.92
CA LEU A 266 1.98 7.01 -14.35
C LEU A 266 3.44 7.52 -14.54
N ASN A 267 3.62 8.83 -14.60
CA ASN A 267 4.93 9.48 -14.69
C ASN A 267 5.80 9.01 -15.88
N GLY A 268 5.17 8.78 -17.03
CA GLY A 268 5.86 8.38 -18.25
C GLY A 268 6.16 6.86 -18.36
N GLU A 269 5.51 6.03 -17.57
CA GLU A 269 5.61 4.56 -17.65
C GLU A 269 5.15 4.06 -19.02
N LYS A 270 6.02 3.35 -19.75
CA LYS A 270 5.70 2.79 -21.06
C LYS A 270 4.76 1.60 -20.91
N ILE A 271 3.70 1.54 -21.70
CA ILE A 271 2.68 0.50 -21.60
C ILE A 271 2.60 -0.26 -22.92
N ASP A 272 2.84 -1.57 -22.87
CA ASP A 272 2.65 -2.50 -23.97
C ASP A 272 1.30 -3.21 -23.81
N ILE A 273 0.45 -3.12 -24.83
CA ILE A 273 -0.86 -3.77 -24.84
C ILE A 273 -0.73 -5.03 -25.69
N VAL A 274 -0.98 -6.19 -25.05
CA VAL A 274 -0.78 -7.51 -25.63
C VAL A 274 -2.14 -8.15 -25.86
N ARG A 275 -2.36 -8.70 -27.05
CA ARG A 275 -3.56 -9.51 -27.32
C ARG A 275 -3.41 -10.85 -26.61
N TRP A 276 -4.36 -11.16 -25.73
CA TRP A 276 -4.43 -12.45 -25.07
C TRP A 276 -4.91 -13.54 -26.04
N SER A 277 -4.44 -14.75 -25.87
CA SER A 277 -4.89 -15.95 -26.60
C SER A 277 -5.00 -17.12 -25.61
N GLU A 278 -5.92 -18.05 -25.88
CA GLU A 278 -5.99 -19.33 -25.17
C GLU A 278 -4.80 -20.23 -25.51
N ASP A 279 -4.29 -20.08 -26.73
CA ASP A 279 -3.07 -20.73 -27.18
C ASP A 279 -1.85 -20.04 -26.56
N ILE A 280 -1.11 -20.77 -25.72
CA ILE A 280 0.05 -20.28 -24.99
C ILE A 280 1.18 -19.90 -25.93
N ASP A 281 1.36 -20.62 -27.06
CA ASP A 281 2.35 -20.30 -28.07
C ASP A 281 2.10 -18.92 -28.68
N GLN A 282 0.88 -18.70 -29.13
CA GLN A 282 0.48 -17.42 -29.69
C GLN A 282 0.52 -16.30 -28.65
N TYR A 283 0.11 -16.59 -27.41
CA TYR A 283 0.17 -15.59 -26.33
C TYR A 283 1.60 -15.21 -25.97
N THR A 284 2.53 -16.18 -25.97
CA THR A 284 3.95 -15.94 -25.72
C THR A 284 4.58 -15.09 -26.83
N CYS A 285 4.26 -15.38 -28.09
CA CYS A 285 4.68 -14.58 -29.23
C CYS A 285 4.20 -13.13 -29.10
N ASN A 286 2.92 -12.94 -28.77
CA ASN A 286 2.35 -11.60 -28.57
C ASN A 286 3.00 -10.86 -27.40
N ALA A 287 3.30 -11.56 -26.30
CA ALA A 287 3.88 -10.97 -25.10
C ALA A 287 5.34 -10.57 -25.25
N LEU A 288 6.10 -11.23 -26.09
CA LEU A 288 7.51 -10.94 -26.37
C LEU A 288 7.70 -9.90 -27.50
N ALA A 289 6.64 -9.54 -28.21
CA ALA A 289 6.70 -8.49 -29.23
C ALA A 289 7.47 -7.26 -28.72
N PRO A 290 8.30 -6.60 -29.57
CA PRO A 290 8.40 -6.72 -31.03
C PRO A 290 9.41 -7.79 -31.53
N ALA A 291 9.91 -8.68 -30.67
CA ALA A 291 10.80 -9.75 -31.11
C ALA A 291 10.06 -10.82 -31.92
N GLU A 292 10.67 -11.28 -32.99
CA GLU A 292 10.21 -12.41 -33.78
C GLU A 292 10.76 -13.71 -33.19
N ILE A 293 9.90 -14.71 -33.02
CA ILE A 293 10.21 -15.99 -32.40
C ILE A 293 10.21 -17.05 -33.49
N ASP A 294 11.27 -17.87 -33.52
CA ASP A 294 11.42 -18.95 -34.51
C ASP A 294 10.69 -20.22 -34.04
N SER A 295 10.83 -20.61 -32.78
CA SER A 295 10.13 -21.75 -32.19
C SER A 295 9.98 -21.62 -30.67
N LEU A 296 9.05 -22.40 -30.13
CA LEU A 296 8.70 -22.45 -28.70
C LEU A 296 8.66 -23.92 -28.25
N GLU A 297 9.16 -24.19 -27.05
CA GLU A 297 8.99 -25.46 -26.36
C GLU A 297 8.41 -25.19 -24.97
N ILE A 298 7.23 -25.80 -24.69
CA ILE A 298 6.52 -25.60 -23.43
C ILE A 298 6.74 -26.85 -22.56
N ASP A 299 7.26 -26.63 -21.36
CA ASP A 299 7.31 -27.63 -20.29
C ASP A 299 6.28 -27.26 -19.22
N GLU A 300 5.12 -27.92 -19.29
CA GLU A 300 4.02 -27.71 -18.34
C GLU A 300 4.37 -28.18 -16.93
N GLU A 301 5.21 -29.23 -16.78
CA GLU A 301 5.58 -29.76 -15.46
C GLU A 301 6.51 -28.78 -14.72
N ALA A 302 7.44 -28.14 -15.45
CA ALA A 302 8.35 -27.14 -14.90
C ALA A 302 7.79 -25.72 -14.88
N ASN A 303 6.61 -25.48 -15.48
CA ASN A 303 6.08 -24.14 -15.74
C ASN A 303 7.08 -23.23 -16.46
N GLN A 304 7.74 -23.77 -17.49
CA GLN A 304 8.80 -23.11 -18.25
C GLN A 304 8.47 -23.12 -19.75
N ILE A 305 8.84 -22.03 -20.42
CA ILE A 305 8.77 -21.90 -21.87
C ILE A 305 10.18 -21.57 -22.35
N ASP A 306 10.74 -22.44 -23.20
CA ASP A 306 12.00 -22.22 -23.89
C ASP A 306 11.69 -21.60 -25.26
N VAL A 307 12.18 -20.38 -25.47
CA VAL A 307 11.94 -19.57 -26.66
C VAL A 307 13.19 -19.47 -27.47
N ILE A 308 13.12 -19.95 -28.72
CA ILE A 308 14.24 -19.92 -29.67
C ILE A 308 14.05 -18.74 -30.60
N VAL A 309 15.05 -17.87 -30.67
CA VAL A 309 15.02 -16.65 -31.49
C VAL A 309 16.30 -16.56 -32.34
N ALA A 310 16.18 -15.88 -33.47
CA ALA A 310 17.37 -15.56 -34.28
C ALA A 310 18.34 -14.64 -33.51
N PRO A 311 19.66 -14.70 -33.74
CA PRO A 311 20.67 -13.93 -33.01
C PRO A 311 20.44 -12.43 -33.02
N ASN A 312 19.89 -11.88 -34.13
CA ASN A 312 19.52 -10.46 -34.27
C ASN A 312 18.28 -10.08 -33.43
N GLN A 313 17.42 -11.02 -33.06
CA GLN A 313 16.21 -10.82 -32.25
C GLN A 313 16.46 -10.99 -30.74
N LEU A 314 17.56 -11.61 -30.36
CA LEU A 314 17.88 -11.93 -28.95
C LEU A 314 17.83 -10.70 -28.05
N SER A 315 18.44 -9.59 -28.47
CA SER A 315 18.44 -8.35 -27.70
C SER A 315 17.05 -7.74 -27.56
N LEU A 316 16.18 -7.89 -28.56
CA LEU A 316 14.79 -7.42 -28.52
C LEU A 316 13.93 -8.29 -27.60
N ALA A 317 14.07 -9.60 -27.69
CA ALA A 317 13.36 -10.58 -26.90
C ALA A 317 13.68 -10.42 -25.40
N ILE A 318 14.96 -10.30 -25.04
CA ILE A 318 15.40 -10.05 -23.67
C ILE A 318 15.00 -8.64 -23.22
N GLY A 319 15.22 -7.64 -24.07
CA GLY A 319 15.00 -6.23 -23.77
C GLY A 319 16.07 -5.64 -22.83
N HIS A 320 15.98 -4.33 -22.58
CA HIS A 320 16.94 -3.64 -21.70
C HIS A 320 16.94 -4.25 -20.28
N LYS A 321 18.09 -4.76 -19.85
CA LYS A 321 18.26 -5.44 -18.54
C LYS A 321 17.27 -6.59 -18.29
N GLY A 322 16.83 -7.30 -19.31
CA GLY A 322 15.87 -8.39 -19.20
C GLY A 322 14.44 -7.95 -18.91
N GLN A 323 14.09 -6.70 -19.16
CA GLN A 323 12.78 -6.13 -18.83
C GLN A 323 11.65 -6.76 -19.66
N ASN A 324 11.88 -6.99 -20.98
CA ASN A 324 10.84 -7.54 -21.84
C ASN A 324 10.46 -8.97 -21.44
N VAL A 325 11.45 -9.83 -21.31
CA VAL A 325 11.24 -11.24 -20.90
C VAL A 325 10.65 -11.34 -19.49
N ARG A 326 11.12 -10.53 -18.54
CA ARG A 326 10.62 -10.55 -17.16
C ARG A 326 9.16 -10.11 -17.05
N LEU A 327 8.76 -9.08 -17.81
CA LEU A 327 7.36 -8.64 -17.86
C LEU A 327 6.49 -9.67 -18.59
N ALA A 328 6.95 -10.26 -19.69
CA ALA A 328 6.25 -11.32 -20.39
C ALA A 328 6.06 -12.56 -19.49
N SER A 329 7.12 -12.99 -18.81
CA SER A 329 7.06 -14.10 -17.85
C SER A 329 6.01 -13.87 -16.73
N LYS A 330 5.97 -12.67 -16.15
CA LYS A 330 4.96 -12.30 -15.14
C LYS A 330 3.55 -12.22 -15.72
N LEU A 331 3.42 -11.78 -16.98
CA LEU A 331 2.14 -11.62 -17.65
C LEU A 331 1.50 -12.97 -17.97
N ILE A 332 2.31 -13.92 -18.46
CA ILE A 332 1.85 -15.25 -18.87
C ILE A 332 1.75 -16.20 -17.67
N GLY A 333 2.61 -16.03 -16.66
CA GLY A 333 2.70 -16.89 -15.48
C GLY A 333 3.68 -18.04 -15.61
N TYR A 334 4.41 -18.13 -16.73
CA TYR A 334 5.45 -19.11 -16.99
C TYR A 334 6.86 -18.51 -16.90
N LYS A 335 7.83 -19.28 -16.51
CA LYS A 335 9.24 -18.89 -16.58
C LYS A 335 9.70 -18.97 -18.04
N ILE A 336 10.12 -17.84 -18.62
CA ILE A 336 10.57 -17.78 -19.99
C ILE A 336 12.10 -17.82 -20.04
N ASN A 337 12.63 -18.74 -20.82
CA ASN A 337 14.04 -18.89 -21.14
C ASN A 337 14.24 -18.51 -22.62
N ILE A 338 15.21 -17.68 -22.94
CA ILE A 338 15.44 -17.26 -24.33
C ILE A 338 16.78 -17.78 -24.75
N VAL A 339 16.80 -18.58 -25.84
CA VAL A 339 17.97 -19.21 -26.44
C VAL A 339 18.11 -18.67 -27.86
N SER A 340 19.34 -18.41 -28.27
CA SER A 340 19.58 -18.04 -29.67
C SER A 340 19.93 -19.28 -30.49
N ASN A 341 19.49 -19.29 -31.73
CA ASN A 341 19.72 -20.37 -32.70
C ASN A 341 21.14 -20.28 -33.28
N GLU A 342 22.17 -20.02 -32.45
CA GLU A 342 23.55 -19.86 -32.89
C GLU A 342 24.20 -21.15 -33.39
N GLU A 343 23.59 -22.34 -33.19
CA GLU A 343 24.21 -23.61 -33.60
C GLU A 343 24.00 -23.98 -35.06
N GLU A 344 23.13 -23.33 -35.82
CA GLU A 344 22.84 -23.66 -37.22
C GLU A 344 23.49 -22.76 -38.30
N GLU A 345 24.07 -21.61 -37.92
CA GLU A 345 24.70 -20.68 -38.89
C GLU A 345 26.23 -20.63 -38.87
N LEU A 346 26.92 -21.64 -38.30
CA LEU A 346 28.32 -21.80 -38.64
C LEU A 346 28.40 -22.24 -40.12
N THR A 347 28.81 -21.32 -40.98
CA THR A 347 29.07 -21.61 -42.36
C THR A 347 30.00 -22.85 -42.44
N ILE A 348 29.82 -23.68 -43.49
CA ILE A 348 30.63 -24.89 -43.70
C ILE A 348 32.11 -24.58 -43.56
N ASP A 349 32.54 -23.36 -43.88
CA ASP A 349 33.90 -22.86 -43.72
C ASP A 349 34.35 -22.70 -42.27
N GLU A 350 33.47 -22.23 -41.34
CA GLU A 350 33.76 -22.08 -39.90
C GLU A 350 33.74 -23.45 -39.18
N GLN A 351 32.89 -24.38 -39.62
CA GLN A 351 32.88 -25.75 -39.15
C GLN A 351 34.15 -26.48 -39.60
N LEU A 352 34.58 -26.22 -40.83
CA LEU A 352 35.85 -26.77 -41.37
C LEU A 352 37.07 -26.16 -40.65
N GLU A 353 37.06 -24.88 -40.30
CA GLU A 353 38.13 -24.26 -39.52
C GLU A 353 38.15 -24.77 -38.06
N LYS A 354 37.03 -25.01 -37.40
CA LYS A 354 36.96 -25.64 -36.07
C LYS A 354 37.41 -27.10 -36.08
N GLU A 355 37.11 -27.87 -37.15
CA GLU A 355 37.61 -29.24 -37.29
C GLU A 355 39.11 -29.26 -37.62
N LEU A 356 39.59 -28.35 -38.50
CA LEU A 356 41.00 -28.19 -38.79
C LEU A 356 41.82 -27.71 -37.58
N ALA A 357 41.24 -26.87 -36.71
CA ALA A 357 41.87 -26.48 -35.45
C ALA A 357 41.94 -27.64 -34.43
N LYS A 358 40.93 -28.52 -34.39
CA LYS A 358 40.94 -29.74 -33.56
C LYS A 358 41.93 -30.76 -34.05
N THR A 359 42.15 -30.88 -35.36
CA THR A 359 43.13 -31.80 -35.96
C THR A 359 44.57 -31.27 -35.88
N ARG A 360 44.78 -29.95 -35.81
CA ARG A 360 46.12 -29.36 -35.57
C ARG A 360 46.59 -29.43 -34.11
N GLY A 361 45.71 -29.74 -33.14
CA GLY A 361 46.04 -29.86 -31.72
C GLY A 361 46.64 -31.22 -31.29
N ASN A 362 46.74 -32.21 -32.18
CA ASN A 362 47.26 -33.57 -31.87
C ASN A 362 48.42 -33.99 -32.77
N GLY A 363 49.49 -33.21 -32.84
CA GLY A 363 50.72 -33.54 -33.59
C GLY A 363 51.94 -32.93 -32.94
N ASP A 364 52.45 -33.69 -32.06
CA ASP A 364 53.85 -33.94 -31.65
C ASP A 364 54.92 -32.82 -31.57
N ALA A 365 55.58 -32.87 -30.43
CA ALA A 365 56.74 -32.11 -30.01
C ALA A 365 57.96 -32.41 -30.86
N SER A 366 58.79 -31.43 -31.01
CA SER A 366 60.28 -31.39 -31.00
C SER A 366 60.93 -30.69 -32.18
N THR A 367 61.69 -29.74 -31.82
CA THR A 367 63.05 -29.29 -32.12
C THR A 367 63.18 -27.81 -32.47
N ASP A 368 63.76 -27.18 -31.52
CA ASP A 368 64.90 -26.26 -31.46
C ASP A 368 65.42 -25.70 -32.82
N ASN A 369 65.41 -24.37 -32.98
CA ASN A 369 66.59 -23.57 -33.22
C ASN A 369 66.34 -22.07 -33.25
N SER A 370 67.14 -21.42 -32.43
CA SER A 370 67.47 -20.01 -32.39
C SER A 370 67.91 -19.38 -33.68
N VAL A 371 67.53 -18.16 -34.01
CA VAL A 371 68.44 -17.11 -34.54
C VAL A 371 67.79 -15.72 -34.26
N GLU A 372 68.53 -14.92 -33.49
CA GLU A 372 68.47 -13.45 -33.42
C GLU A 372 68.72 -12.81 -34.77
N VAL A 373 68.21 -11.60 -34.99
CA VAL A 373 68.99 -10.40 -35.31
C VAL A 373 68.08 -9.18 -35.64
N THR A 374 68.16 -8.16 -34.80
CA THR A 374 68.35 -6.71 -34.92
C THR A 374 67.36 -5.82 -35.72
N GLU A 375 67.11 -4.75 -35.01
CA GLU A 375 66.58 -3.42 -35.35
C GLU A 375 67.07 -2.81 -36.65
N GLU A 376 66.27 -1.91 -37.25
CA GLU A 376 66.68 -0.52 -37.51
C GLU A 376 65.52 0.36 -38.00
N ASN A 377 65.59 1.59 -37.49
CA ASN A 377 64.80 2.81 -37.75
C ASN A 377 64.74 3.29 -39.21
N ALA A 378 63.78 4.08 -39.57
CA ALA A 378 63.91 5.51 -39.92
C ALA A 378 62.67 6.14 -40.56
N ASP A 379 62.24 7.21 -39.93
CA ASP A 379 61.74 8.50 -40.41
C ASP A 379 61.42 8.72 -41.90
N ASN A 380 60.31 9.38 -42.22
CA ASN A 380 60.29 10.78 -42.66
C ASN A 380 58.89 11.29 -43.16
N GLU A 381 58.49 12.39 -42.58
CA GLU A 381 57.82 13.58 -43.11
C GLU A 381 57.14 13.60 -44.50
N SER A 382 55.92 14.10 -44.57
CA SER A 382 55.62 15.46 -45.09
C SER A 382 54.11 15.70 -45.36
N GLU A 383 53.57 16.72 -44.76
CA GLU A 383 52.43 17.53 -45.25
C GLU A 383 52.84 18.35 -46.49
N PRO A 384 51.99 19.17 -47.15
CA PRO A 384 50.64 19.68 -46.82
C PRO A 384 49.73 19.95 -48.07
N ASN A 385 48.54 20.51 -47.77
CA ASN A 385 47.79 21.60 -48.47
C ASN A 385 46.36 21.24 -48.78
N ALA A 386 45.43 21.88 -48.20
CA ALA A 386 44.82 23.24 -48.25
C ALA A 386 43.55 23.27 -49.13
N ALA A 387 42.57 23.79 -48.57
CA ALA A 387 41.65 24.84 -48.94
C ALA A 387 40.15 24.59 -48.79
N ASN A 388 39.59 25.39 -47.93
CA ASN A 388 38.42 26.30 -48.05
C ASN A 388 37.04 25.64 -48.11
N THR A 389 36.00 26.13 -47.50
CA THR A 389 35.58 27.41 -46.87
C THR A 389 34.25 27.22 -46.17
N GLU A 390 34.10 27.98 -45.13
CA GLU A 390 33.09 28.86 -44.57
C GLU A 390 32.02 28.31 -43.62
N ASN A 391 32.17 28.80 -42.40
CA ASN A 391 31.26 29.60 -41.56
C ASN A 391 29.94 29.05 -41.06
N GLN A 392 29.79 28.89 -39.76
CA GLN A 392 29.21 29.90 -38.89
C GLN A 392 29.31 29.53 -37.40
N GLU A 393 29.71 30.54 -36.64
CA GLU A 393 29.82 30.64 -35.19
C GLU A 393 28.51 30.38 -34.46
N VAL A 394 28.55 29.81 -33.26
CA VAL A 394 27.96 30.41 -32.07
C VAL A 394 28.58 29.81 -30.79
N VAL A 395 29.37 30.65 -30.18
CA VAL A 395 29.60 30.94 -28.74
C VAL A 395 29.61 29.78 -27.73
N VAL A 396 30.80 29.50 -27.26
CA VAL A 396 31.13 28.82 -26.00
C VAL A 396 31.28 29.89 -24.89
N SER A 397 30.62 29.69 -23.76
CA SER A 397 30.96 30.35 -22.52
C SER A 397 31.48 29.34 -21.52
N GLU A 398 32.72 29.54 -21.14
CA GLU A 398 33.47 28.91 -20.05
C GLU A 398 32.75 29.07 -18.73
N VAL A 399 32.82 28.05 -17.87
CA VAL A 399 32.80 28.22 -16.41
C VAL A 399 33.86 27.33 -15.78
N GLU A 400 34.71 27.98 -14.99
CA GLU A 400 35.89 27.53 -14.30
C GLU A 400 35.64 26.41 -13.29
N GLU A 401 36.65 25.54 -13.18
CA GLU A 401 36.94 24.68 -12.02
C GLU A 401 37.36 25.55 -10.80
N VAL A 402 36.75 25.26 -9.66
CA VAL A 402 37.35 25.60 -8.36
C VAL A 402 37.35 24.34 -7.50
N SER A 403 38.55 23.84 -7.31
CA SER A 403 38.93 22.88 -6.30
C SER A 403 39.12 23.55 -4.97
N GLU A 404 38.47 23.10 -3.91
CA GLU A 404 38.92 23.40 -2.54
C GLU A 404 38.74 22.17 -1.64
N VAL A 405 39.89 21.76 -1.13
CA VAL A 405 40.09 20.68 -0.16
C VAL A 405 39.92 21.29 1.23
N ALA A 406 39.11 20.74 2.08
CA ALA A 406 39.08 21.05 3.50
C ALA A 406 39.10 19.78 4.34
N GLU A 407 40.02 19.82 5.26
CA GLU A 407 40.47 18.81 6.22
C GLU A 407 39.41 18.26 7.14
N VAL A 408 39.57 16.96 7.39
CA VAL A 408 38.88 16.19 8.46
C VAL A 408 39.61 16.44 9.78
N THR A 409 38.91 16.94 10.77
CA THR A 409 39.33 16.86 12.17
C THR A 409 38.46 15.88 12.93
N GLU A 410 39.12 14.81 13.40
CA GLU A 410 38.60 13.86 14.40
C GLU A 410 38.27 14.61 15.70
N VAL A 411 37.08 14.32 16.24
CA VAL A 411 36.81 14.48 17.67
C VAL A 411 36.23 13.17 18.19
N THR A 412 37.08 12.46 18.90
CA THR A 412 36.72 11.35 19.78
C THR A 412 36.18 11.91 21.08
N GLU A 413 34.94 11.61 21.42
CA GLU A 413 34.44 11.75 22.80
C GLU A 413 33.77 10.45 23.24
N VAL A 414 34.43 9.85 24.23
CA VAL A 414 34.04 8.64 24.92
C VAL A 414 33.07 9.04 26.03
N ALA A 415 31.85 8.56 26.01
CA ALA A 415 30.93 8.63 27.14
C ALA A 415 30.66 7.24 27.68
N GLU A 416 30.92 7.09 28.98
CA GLU A 416 30.81 5.91 29.82
C GLU A 416 29.41 5.28 29.80
N VAL A 417 29.40 3.97 29.66
CA VAL A 417 28.25 3.11 29.89
C VAL A 417 28.20 2.80 31.40
N THR A 418 27.19 3.26 32.09
CA THR A 418 26.83 2.74 33.41
C THR A 418 25.88 1.56 33.22
N GLU A 419 26.35 0.39 33.62
CA GLU A 419 25.54 -0.82 33.85
C GLU A 419 24.46 -0.54 34.90
N VAL A 420 23.22 -0.81 34.54
CA VAL A 420 22.18 -1.07 35.53
C VAL A 420 21.61 -2.46 35.26
N THR A 421 21.99 -3.33 36.14
CA THR A 421 21.39 -4.67 36.33
C THR A 421 19.98 -4.53 36.87
N ASP A 422 18.96 -4.98 36.13
CA ASP A 422 17.75 -5.55 36.70
C ASP A 422 17.12 -6.54 35.71
N VAL A 423 17.36 -7.82 35.97
CA VAL A 423 16.86 -8.97 35.24
C VAL A 423 15.88 -9.71 36.15
N ALA A 424 14.74 -9.09 36.46
CA ALA A 424 13.75 -9.73 37.35
C ALA A 424 12.27 -9.53 36.92
N GLU A 425 11.95 -8.90 35.79
CA GLU A 425 10.55 -8.64 35.40
C GLU A 425 10.10 -9.26 34.09
N VAL A 426 10.87 -10.16 33.46
CA VAL A 426 10.51 -10.76 32.17
C VAL A 426 9.87 -12.15 32.28
N SER A 427 9.79 -12.74 33.49
CA SER A 427 9.23 -14.09 33.66
C SER A 427 7.72 -14.15 33.96
N GLU A 428 7.08 -13.04 34.30
CA GLU A 428 5.63 -13.02 34.61
C GLU A 428 4.72 -12.75 33.40
N VAL A 429 5.26 -12.23 32.30
CA VAL A 429 4.45 -11.93 31.08
C VAL A 429 4.33 -13.13 30.15
N ALA A 430 5.20 -14.12 30.28
CA ALA A 430 5.15 -15.35 29.46
C ALA A 430 4.11 -16.37 29.96
N GLU A 431 3.80 -16.35 31.24
CA GLU A 431 2.86 -17.31 31.87
C GLU A 431 1.38 -16.91 31.62
N VAL A 432 1.10 -15.63 31.37
CA VAL A 432 -0.26 -15.15 31.10
C VAL A 432 -0.66 -15.35 29.61
N ALA A 433 0.32 -15.44 28.71
CA ALA A 433 0.06 -15.70 27.28
C ALA A 433 -0.26 -17.17 26.99
N GLU A 434 0.29 -18.11 27.79
CA GLU A 434 0.08 -19.55 27.59
C GLU A 434 -1.28 -20.02 28.15
N VAL A 435 -1.87 -19.30 29.11
CA VAL A 435 -3.21 -19.60 29.64
C VAL A 435 -4.33 -19.08 28.70
N ALA A 436 -4.09 -18.00 27.97
CA ALA A 436 -5.07 -17.45 27.03
C ALA A 436 -5.21 -18.29 25.75
N GLU A 437 -4.12 -18.93 25.27
CA GLU A 437 -4.18 -19.82 24.10
C GLU A 437 -4.88 -21.16 24.38
N VAL A 438 -4.89 -21.62 25.62
CA VAL A 438 -5.55 -22.87 25.99
C VAL A 438 -7.08 -22.71 26.16
N GLU A 439 -7.54 -21.54 26.63
CA GLU A 439 -8.99 -21.25 26.73
C GLU A 439 -9.66 -21.06 25.36
N GLU A 440 -8.95 -20.45 24.37
CA GLU A 440 -9.49 -20.26 23.01
C GLU A 440 -9.61 -21.57 22.23
N VAL A 441 -8.80 -22.59 22.52
CA VAL A 441 -8.87 -23.90 21.86
C VAL A 441 -9.97 -24.79 22.45
N GLU A 442 -10.31 -24.64 23.74
CA GLU A 442 -11.44 -25.38 24.34
C GLU A 442 -12.80 -24.84 23.90
N GLU A 443 -12.96 -23.51 23.70
CA GLU A 443 -14.22 -22.92 23.24
C GLU A 443 -14.54 -23.29 21.76
N VAL A 444 -13.53 -23.44 20.92
CA VAL A 444 -13.71 -23.86 19.52
C VAL A 444 -14.06 -25.34 19.39
N THR A 445 -13.60 -26.20 20.29
CA THR A 445 -13.94 -27.62 20.29
C THR A 445 -15.35 -27.88 20.80
N GLU A 446 -15.84 -27.11 21.79
CA GLU A 446 -17.19 -27.25 22.33
C GLU A 446 -18.28 -26.80 21.32
N VAL A 447 -18.01 -25.76 20.51
CA VAL A 447 -18.92 -25.31 19.45
C VAL A 447 -18.97 -26.30 18.27
N ALA A 448 -17.89 -27.04 18.02
CA ALA A 448 -17.86 -28.05 16.96
C ALA A 448 -18.63 -29.32 17.34
N GLU A 449 -18.59 -29.75 18.61
CA GLU A 449 -19.35 -30.92 19.08
C GLU A 449 -20.86 -30.66 19.11
N VAL A 450 -21.32 -29.46 19.46
CA VAL A 450 -22.74 -29.09 19.46
C VAL A 450 -23.33 -29.05 18.04
N SER A 451 -22.56 -28.63 17.04
CA SER A 451 -23.01 -28.61 15.64
C SER A 451 -23.15 -30.01 15.01
N GLU A 452 -22.32 -30.99 15.44
CA GLU A 452 -22.44 -32.39 14.97
C GLU A 452 -23.60 -33.16 15.63
N GLU A 453 -24.04 -32.81 16.84
CA GLU A 453 -25.22 -33.41 17.47
C GLU A 453 -26.55 -32.88 16.90
N GLU A 454 -26.62 -31.60 16.49
CA GLU A 454 -27.82 -31.06 15.83
C GLU A 454 -28.04 -31.62 14.45
N ASP A 455 -27.02 -31.92 13.65
CA ASP A 455 -27.15 -32.56 12.34
C ASP A 455 -27.52 -34.05 12.44
N LYS A 456 -27.11 -34.77 13.49
CA LYS A 456 -27.53 -36.16 13.75
C LYS A 456 -28.97 -36.27 14.22
N THR A 457 -29.53 -35.24 14.85
CA THR A 457 -30.94 -35.20 15.26
C THR A 457 -31.84 -34.81 14.12
N LYS A 458 -31.43 -33.95 13.18
CA LYS A 458 -32.21 -33.63 11.97
C LYS A 458 -32.34 -34.84 11.01
N ALA A 459 -31.31 -35.64 10.86
CA ALA A 459 -31.31 -36.82 10.02
C ALA A 459 -32.17 -37.98 10.57
N LYS A 460 -32.59 -37.95 11.84
CA LYS A 460 -33.48 -38.97 12.46
C LYS A 460 -34.97 -38.63 12.40
N VAL A 461 -35.30 -37.38 12.03
CA VAL A 461 -36.73 -36.95 11.90
C VAL A 461 -37.23 -37.05 10.47
N GLU A 462 -36.31 -37.14 9.45
CA GLU A 462 -36.68 -37.29 8.03
C GLU A 462 -36.63 -38.76 7.51
N ALA A 463 -36.36 -39.76 8.37
CA ALA A 463 -36.44 -41.19 8.04
C ALA A 463 -37.54 -41.85 8.83
#